data_0f92c0e62f34b05105ad00465c5b0797
#
_entry.id   0f92c0e62f34b05105ad00465c5b0797
#
_cell.length_a   1.000
_cell.length_b   1.000
_cell.length_c   1.000
_cell.angle_alpha   90.00
_cell.angle_beta   90.00
_cell.angle_gamma   90.00
#
_symmetry.space_group_name_H-M   'P 1'
#
loop_
_entity.id
_entity.type
_entity.pdbx_description
1 polymer ?
#
loop_
_entity_poly.entity_id
_entity_poly.type
_entity_poly.pdbx_seq_one_letter_code
_entity_poly.pdbx_strand_id
1 'polypeptide(L)'
;GGGFGGKFAAYLDPVAAILSKKTGHPVKMVMNRTEAFESTGPTPGSYVKVKMGATNEGKLTAAQAYLAYEAGAFPGSPVGAGAMTVFAVYDIPNVVIDGLDITVNKPKTDAYRAPGATNAAYGTETVVDELAERLGIEPLEFRLMNAAKEGTRRADGPVYPRIGCVEVLEAMR
;
A
#
# COMPACT_ATOMS: atom_id res chain seq x y z
N GLY A 1 -9.22 -19.91 -10.52
CA GLY A 1 -9.19 -19.29 -9.20
C GLY A 1 -8.52 -17.93 -9.20
N GLY A 2 -8.77 -17.14 -8.15
CA GLY A 2 -8.17 -15.82 -8.00
C GLY A 2 -6.66 -15.84 -7.79
N GLY A 3 -5.99 -14.73 -8.12
CA GLY A 3 -4.53 -14.56 -7.92
C GLY A 3 -4.17 -14.17 -6.49
N PHE A 4 -4.94 -13.28 -5.88
CA PHE A 4 -4.75 -12.72 -4.53
C PHE A 4 -3.36 -12.14 -4.26
N GLY A 5 -2.58 -11.87 -5.33
CA GLY A 5 -1.19 -11.42 -5.27
C GLY A 5 -0.15 -12.56 -5.22
N GLY A 6 -0.54 -13.78 -4.89
CA GLY A 6 0.38 -14.92 -4.73
C GLY A 6 0.62 -15.76 -5.99
N LYS A 7 0.19 -15.30 -7.18
CA LYS A 7 0.34 -16.06 -8.44
C LYS A 7 1.02 -15.28 -9.55
N PHE A 8 1.73 -14.22 -9.22
CA PHE A 8 2.55 -13.47 -10.17
C PHE A 8 3.90 -14.15 -10.44
N ALA A 9 4.43 -14.87 -9.45
CA ALA A 9 5.66 -15.62 -9.59
C ALA A 9 5.38 -17.11 -9.87
N ALA A 10 6.26 -17.72 -10.65
CA ALA A 10 6.24 -19.18 -10.87
C ALA A 10 7.14 -19.84 -9.81
N TYR A 11 6.54 -20.56 -8.87
CA TYR A 11 7.29 -21.22 -7.78
C TYR A 11 7.71 -22.63 -8.13
N LEU A 12 6.76 -23.52 -8.45
CA LEU A 12 7.01 -24.94 -8.70
C LEU A 12 7.09 -25.27 -10.19
N ASP A 13 6.53 -24.43 -11.06
CA ASP A 13 6.42 -24.70 -12.50
C ASP A 13 7.78 -24.99 -13.15
N PRO A 14 8.85 -24.18 -12.95
CA PRO A 14 10.16 -24.42 -13.53
C PRO A 14 10.78 -25.73 -13.02
N VAL A 15 10.58 -26.04 -11.74
CA VAL A 15 11.13 -27.26 -11.12
C VAL A 15 10.46 -28.49 -11.68
N ALA A 16 9.11 -28.49 -11.76
CA ALA A 16 8.34 -29.56 -12.34
C ALA A 16 8.72 -29.81 -13.81
N ALA A 17 8.89 -28.75 -14.59
CA ALA A 17 9.30 -28.84 -16.00
C ALA A 17 10.70 -29.45 -16.16
N ILE A 18 11.68 -29.02 -15.35
CA ILE A 18 13.04 -29.57 -15.38
C ILE A 18 13.06 -31.05 -14.98
N LEU A 19 12.33 -31.42 -13.94
CA LEU A 19 12.22 -32.78 -13.47
C LEU A 19 11.57 -33.67 -14.53
N SER A 20 10.48 -33.22 -15.14
CA SER A 20 9.82 -33.95 -16.24
C SER A 20 10.77 -34.16 -17.42
N LYS A 21 11.53 -33.13 -17.81
CA LYS A 21 12.55 -33.25 -18.86
C LYS A 21 13.65 -34.25 -18.51
N LYS A 22 14.14 -34.23 -17.26
CA LYS A 22 15.22 -35.14 -16.81
C LYS A 22 14.80 -36.59 -16.68
N THR A 23 13.57 -36.83 -16.24
CA THR A 23 13.07 -38.19 -16.00
C THR A 23 12.39 -38.83 -17.21
N GLY A 24 11.97 -38.01 -18.18
CA GLY A 24 11.14 -38.43 -19.31
C GLY A 24 9.70 -38.79 -18.94
N HIS A 25 9.26 -38.42 -17.72
CA HIS A 25 7.94 -38.75 -17.20
C HIS A 25 7.17 -37.49 -16.78
N PRO A 26 5.83 -37.52 -16.76
CA PRO A 26 5.01 -36.43 -16.18
C PRO A 26 5.35 -36.23 -14.71
N VAL A 27 5.50 -34.99 -14.29
CA VAL A 27 5.79 -34.61 -12.90
C VAL A 27 4.69 -33.69 -12.37
N LYS A 28 4.13 -34.02 -11.20
CA LYS A 28 3.18 -33.19 -10.46
C LYS A 28 3.80 -32.79 -9.14
N MET A 29 3.78 -31.48 -8.84
CA MET A 29 4.24 -30.93 -7.58
C MET A 29 3.11 -30.11 -6.92
N VAL A 30 2.96 -30.24 -5.62
CA VAL A 30 1.96 -29.52 -4.83
C VAL A 30 2.60 -29.11 -3.52
N MET A 31 2.60 -27.83 -3.18
CA MET A 31 3.02 -27.36 -1.86
C MET A 31 1.98 -27.74 -0.80
N ASN A 32 2.44 -28.22 0.33
CA ASN A 32 1.62 -28.27 1.53
C ASN A 32 1.46 -26.86 2.14
N ARG A 33 0.70 -26.72 3.23
CA ARG A 33 0.44 -25.39 3.82
C ARG A 33 1.70 -24.72 4.36
N THR A 34 2.56 -25.46 5.02
CA THR A 34 3.83 -24.95 5.56
C THR A 34 4.74 -24.46 4.45
N GLU A 35 4.94 -25.31 3.42
CA GLU A 35 5.75 -24.93 2.25
C GLU A 35 5.21 -23.69 1.54
N ALA A 36 3.89 -23.56 1.43
CA ALA A 36 3.27 -22.37 0.84
C ALA A 36 3.56 -21.10 1.65
N PHE A 37 3.57 -21.17 2.97
CA PHE A 37 3.92 -20.01 3.82
C PHE A 37 5.42 -19.69 3.84
N GLU A 38 6.27 -20.69 3.74
CA GLU A 38 7.72 -20.51 3.84
C GLU A 38 8.40 -20.16 2.51
N SER A 39 7.80 -20.52 1.37
CA SER A 39 8.43 -20.37 0.05
C SER A 39 7.70 -19.45 -0.92
N THR A 40 6.50 -18.98 -0.60
CA THR A 40 5.82 -17.94 -1.42
C THR A 40 6.00 -16.55 -0.83
N GLY A 41 5.76 -15.51 -1.65
CA GLY A 41 5.95 -14.14 -1.23
C GLY A 41 4.87 -13.65 -0.24
N PRO A 42 5.23 -13.30 1.00
CA PRO A 42 4.33 -12.65 1.95
C PRO A 42 4.10 -11.18 1.59
N THR A 43 3.07 -10.57 2.18
CA THR A 43 3.00 -9.11 2.24
C THR A 43 4.20 -8.56 3.05
N PRO A 44 4.73 -7.37 2.71
CA PRO A 44 5.91 -6.83 3.39
C PRO A 44 5.62 -6.51 4.85
N GLY A 45 6.57 -6.79 5.74
CA GLY A 45 6.68 -6.06 6.98
C GLY A 45 6.90 -4.59 6.66
N SER A 46 6.27 -3.69 7.39
CA SER A 46 6.34 -2.26 7.09
C SER A 46 6.48 -1.41 8.35
N TYR A 47 7.29 -0.38 8.23
CA TYR A 47 7.34 0.73 9.17
C TYR A 47 6.78 1.97 8.47
N VAL A 48 5.75 2.56 9.07
CA VAL A 48 5.08 3.74 8.54
C VAL A 48 5.07 4.82 9.60
N LYS A 49 5.68 5.96 9.28
CA LYS A 49 5.65 7.15 10.12
C LYS A 49 5.00 8.29 9.35
N VAL A 50 3.90 8.80 9.86
CA VAL A 50 3.16 9.91 9.28
C VAL A 50 3.16 11.10 10.24
N LYS A 51 3.28 12.29 9.68
CA LYS A 51 3.15 13.56 10.38
C LYS A 51 2.30 14.49 9.52
N MET A 52 1.27 15.08 10.11
CA MET A 52 0.36 15.98 9.40
C MET A 52 0.15 17.25 10.22
N GLY A 53 -0.12 18.34 9.52
CA GLY A 53 -0.49 19.62 10.09
C GLY A 53 -1.79 20.13 9.49
N ALA A 54 -2.63 20.73 10.34
CA ALA A 54 -3.86 21.37 9.94
C ALA A 54 -3.99 22.74 10.62
N THR A 55 -4.82 23.61 10.06
CA THR A 55 -5.25 24.83 10.75
C THR A 55 -6.23 24.49 11.86
N ASN A 56 -6.52 25.45 12.74
CA ASN A 56 -7.53 25.26 13.80
C ASN A 56 -8.94 25.02 13.23
N GLU A 57 -9.19 25.47 12.01
CA GLU A 57 -10.45 25.26 11.28
C GLU A 57 -10.50 23.89 10.56
N GLY A 58 -9.46 23.05 10.70
CA GLY A 58 -9.42 21.71 10.17
C GLY A 58 -8.89 21.55 8.74
N LYS A 59 -8.32 22.60 8.13
CA LYS A 59 -7.70 22.47 6.80
C LYS A 59 -6.29 21.92 6.88
N LEU A 60 -6.02 20.84 6.15
CA LEU A 60 -4.67 20.27 6.03
C LEU A 60 -3.74 21.27 5.33
N THR A 61 -2.55 21.45 5.87
CA THR A 61 -1.54 22.41 5.38
C THR A 61 -0.27 21.73 4.90
N ALA A 62 0.11 20.63 5.54
CA ALA A 62 1.30 19.86 5.17
C ALA A 62 1.20 18.43 5.69
N ALA A 63 1.90 17.51 5.00
CA ALA A 63 2.07 16.14 5.44
C ALA A 63 3.45 15.60 5.09
N GLN A 64 3.96 14.73 5.95
CA GLN A 64 5.18 13.97 5.74
C GLN A 64 4.92 12.49 6.00
N ALA A 65 5.38 11.62 5.10
CA ALA A 65 5.38 10.18 5.29
C ALA A 65 6.79 9.62 5.12
N TYR A 66 7.17 8.73 6.02
CA TYR A 66 8.35 7.88 5.88
C TYR A 66 7.87 6.42 5.87
N LEU A 67 8.11 5.74 4.76
CA LEU A 67 7.68 4.38 4.51
C LEU A 67 8.93 3.50 4.35
N ALA A 68 9.10 2.48 5.17
CA ALA A 68 10.17 1.50 5.01
C ALA A 68 9.54 0.11 4.94
N TYR A 69 9.62 -0.53 3.77
CA TYR A 69 9.00 -1.82 3.52
C TYR A 69 10.04 -2.90 3.27
N GLU A 70 9.89 -4.04 3.92
CA GLU A 70 10.72 -5.21 3.68
C GLU A 70 10.50 -5.76 2.27
N ALA A 71 11.58 -5.91 1.51
CA ALA A 71 11.54 -6.52 0.18
C ALA A 71 11.75 -8.05 0.24
N GLY A 72 12.28 -8.54 1.34
CA GLY A 72 12.81 -9.88 1.43
C GLY A 72 14.22 -9.96 0.85
N ALA A 73 14.65 -11.13 0.40
CA ALA A 73 16.01 -11.39 -0.07
C ALA A 73 16.39 -10.66 -1.36
N PHE A 74 15.43 -10.10 -2.08
CA PHE A 74 15.63 -9.36 -3.34
C PHE A 74 14.85 -8.05 -3.31
N PRO A 75 15.37 -6.96 -3.94
CA PRO A 75 14.68 -5.68 -4.04
C PRO A 75 13.29 -5.79 -4.71
N GLY A 76 12.45 -4.80 -4.49
CA GLY A 76 11.16 -4.65 -5.16
C GLY A 76 9.98 -4.94 -4.22
N SER A 77 9.96 -4.33 -3.03
CA SER A 77 8.76 -4.25 -2.21
C SER A 77 7.73 -3.31 -2.86
N PRO A 78 6.46 -3.38 -2.46
CA PRO A 78 5.43 -2.47 -2.98
C PRO A 78 5.48 -1.06 -2.36
N VAL A 79 6.64 -0.60 -1.86
CA VAL A 79 6.79 0.73 -1.23
C VAL A 79 6.46 1.87 -2.20
N GLY A 80 6.79 1.72 -3.49
CA GLY A 80 6.43 2.71 -4.50
C GLY A 80 4.92 2.94 -4.62
N ALA A 81 4.12 1.87 -4.60
CA ALA A 81 2.67 1.98 -4.57
C ALA A 81 2.17 2.58 -3.24
N GLY A 82 2.80 2.25 -2.12
CA GLY A 82 2.54 2.89 -0.83
C GLY A 82 2.80 4.39 -0.88
N ALA A 83 3.95 4.82 -1.41
CA ALA A 83 4.31 6.22 -1.54
C ALA A 83 3.34 7.00 -2.47
N MET A 84 2.92 6.37 -3.57
CA MET A 84 1.96 6.98 -4.49
C MET A 84 0.57 7.18 -3.84
N THR A 85 0.19 6.32 -2.90
CA THR A 85 -1.19 6.28 -2.37
C THR A 85 -1.34 6.85 -0.97
N VAL A 86 -0.25 7.05 -0.22
CA VAL A 86 -0.27 7.43 1.20
C VAL A 86 -1.13 8.66 1.50
N PHE A 87 -1.17 9.66 0.63
CA PHE A 87 -2.00 10.86 0.76
C PHE A 87 -2.98 11.06 -0.41
N ALA A 88 -3.20 10.04 -1.23
CA ALA A 88 -3.91 10.18 -2.50
C ALA A 88 -5.37 10.62 -2.37
N VAL A 89 -6.01 10.39 -1.22
CA VAL A 89 -7.41 10.76 -0.98
C VAL A 89 -7.59 12.17 -0.39
N TYR A 90 -6.49 12.89 -0.16
CA TYR A 90 -6.50 14.22 0.46
C TYR A 90 -5.92 15.31 -0.43
N ASP A 91 -6.47 16.51 -0.31
CA ASP A 91 -5.96 17.74 -0.91
C ASP A 91 -5.01 18.44 0.07
N ILE A 92 -3.71 18.19 -0.08
CA ILE A 92 -2.66 18.70 0.83
C ILE A 92 -1.66 19.51 0.01
N PRO A 93 -1.49 20.81 0.29
CA PRO A 93 -0.66 21.69 -0.53
C PRO A 93 0.85 21.40 -0.45
N ASN A 94 1.32 20.86 0.69
CA ASN A 94 2.74 20.59 0.92
C ASN A 94 2.94 19.17 1.42
N VAL A 95 3.66 18.35 0.64
CA VAL A 95 3.92 16.95 1.01
C VAL A 95 5.38 16.57 0.81
N VAL A 96 5.88 15.73 1.72
CA VAL A 96 7.17 15.03 1.58
C VAL A 96 6.94 13.56 1.84
N ILE A 97 7.40 12.71 0.93
CA ILE A 97 7.24 11.25 1.03
C ILE A 97 8.59 10.60 0.77
N ASP A 98 9.10 9.91 1.78
CA ASP A 98 10.30 9.07 1.69
C ASP A 98 9.88 7.60 1.69
N GLY A 99 10.20 6.87 0.65
CA GLY A 99 9.92 5.44 0.51
C GLY A 99 11.21 4.62 0.40
N LEU A 100 11.44 3.70 1.32
CA LEU A 100 12.62 2.84 1.36
C LEU A 100 12.25 1.38 1.12
N ASP A 101 12.94 0.77 0.18
CA ASP A 101 12.87 -0.65 -0.12
C ASP A 101 14.00 -1.38 0.61
N ILE A 102 13.67 -2.15 1.65
CA ILE A 102 14.64 -2.73 2.58
C ILE A 102 14.82 -4.22 2.30
N THR A 103 16.01 -4.61 1.84
CA THR A 103 16.36 -6.04 1.72
C THR A 103 16.64 -6.64 3.08
N VAL A 104 16.06 -7.82 3.33
CA VAL A 104 16.17 -8.55 4.60
C VAL A 104 16.26 -10.05 4.34
N ASN A 105 16.78 -10.82 5.31
CA ASN A 105 16.91 -12.27 5.22
C ASN A 105 15.56 -12.98 5.47
N LYS A 106 14.59 -12.73 4.56
CA LYS A 106 13.26 -13.31 4.55
C LYS A 106 12.88 -13.69 3.12
N PRO A 107 11.84 -14.51 2.90
CA PRO A 107 11.30 -14.75 1.56
C PRO A 107 11.01 -13.43 0.83
N LYS A 108 11.19 -13.42 -0.49
CA LYS A 108 10.85 -12.26 -1.34
C LYS A 108 9.39 -11.88 -1.11
N THR A 109 9.13 -10.65 -0.75
CA THR A 109 7.76 -10.15 -0.58
C THR A 109 7.04 -10.07 -1.91
N ASP A 110 5.75 -10.28 -1.91
CA ASP A 110 4.92 -10.22 -3.09
C ASP A 110 3.63 -9.43 -2.83
N ALA A 111 2.81 -9.33 -3.83
CA ALA A 111 1.59 -8.55 -3.78
C ALA A 111 0.50 -9.22 -2.94
N TYR A 112 -0.14 -8.45 -2.07
CA TYR A 112 -1.39 -8.82 -1.42
C TYR A 112 -2.34 -7.63 -1.48
N ARG A 113 -3.53 -7.82 -2.00
CA ARG A 113 -4.65 -6.87 -2.14
C ARG A 113 -4.30 -5.39 -1.94
N ALA A 114 -4.21 -4.61 -3.03
CA ALA A 114 -3.71 -3.23 -3.05
C ALA A 114 -2.28 -3.13 -2.45
N PRO A 115 -1.27 -3.80 -3.06
CA PRO A 115 0.06 -3.94 -2.49
C PRO A 115 0.66 -2.60 -2.08
N GLY A 116 1.07 -2.48 -0.82
CA GLY A 116 1.69 -1.29 -0.26
C GLY A 116 0.72 -0.17 0.15
N ALA A 117 -0.41 -0.03 -0.54
CA ALA A 117 -1.40 1.01 -0.23
C ALA A 117 -2.07 0.79 1.13
N THR A 118 -2.44 -0.45 1.45
CA THR A 118 -3.07 -0.79 2.73
C THR A 118 -2.16 -0.53 3.93
N ASN A 119 -0.85 -0.81 3.78
CA ASN A 119 0.14 -0.52 4.80
C ASN A 119 0.26 1.00 5.06
N ALA A 120 0.35 1.79 3.98
CA ALA A 120 0.45 3.25 4.07
C ALA A 120 -0.84 3.87 4.62
N ALA A 121 -2.00 3.43 4.13
CA ALA A 121 -3.30 3.96 4.53
C ALA A 121 -3.56 3.80 6.03
N TYR A 122 -3.19 2.67 6.63
CA TYR A 122 -3.35 2.48 8.07
C TYR A 122 -2.68 3.61 8.89
N GLY A 123 -1.43 3.93 8.58
CA GLY A 123 -0.71 5.01 9.28
C GLY A 123 -1.30 6.39 9.02
N THR A 124 -1.71 6.67 7.79
CA THR A 124 -2.31 7.96 7.41
C THR A 124 -3.67 8.16 8.09
N GLU A 125 -4.55 7.19 7.98
CA GLU A 125 -5.91 7.30 8.52
C GLU A 125 -5.93 7.37 10.04
N THR A 126 -4.97 6.69 10.71
CA THR A 126 -4.79 6.85 12.18
C THR A 126 -4.45 8.29 12.55
N VAL A 127 -3.51 8.93 11.84
CA VAL A 127 -3.13 10.32 12.10
C VAL A 127 -4.26 11.30 11.75
N VAL A 128 -5.05 10.99 10.71
CA VAL A 128 -6.23 11.79 10.34
C VAL A 128 -7.28 11.75 11.45
N ASP A 129 -7.56 10.57 12.02
CA ASP A 129 -8.49 10.44 13.14
C ASP A 129 -7.97 11.18 14.39
N GLU A 130 -6.67 11.07 14.72
CA GLU A 130 -6.06 11.80 15.83
C GLU A 130 -6.16 13.34 15.64
N LEU A 131 -5.99 13.84 14.41
CA LEU A 131 -6.14 15.27 14.12
C LEU A 131 -7.60 15.72 14.27
N ALA A 132 -8.54 14.95 13.75
CA ALA A 132 -9.98 15.24 13.87
C ALA A 132 -10.39 15.31 15.34
N GLU A 133 -9.97 14.33 16.15
CA GLU A 133 -10.21 14.30 17.60
C GLU A 133 -9.62 15.53 18.30
N ARG A 134 -8.36 15.87 18.05
CA ARG A 134 -7.68 17.04 18.67
C ARG A 134 -8.34 18.35 18.33
N LEU A 135 -8.94 18.48 17.15
CA LEU A 135 -9.64 19.66 16.69
C LEU A 135 -11.13 19.68 17.09
N GLY A 136 -11.65 18.57 17.64
CA GLY A 136 -13.06 18.43 17.97
C GLY A 136 -13.96 18.39 16.73
N ILE A 137 -13.44 17.94 15.59
CA ILE A 137 -14.17 17.81 14.33
C ILE A 137 -14.55 16.35 14.14
N GLU A 138 -15.79 16.10 13.71
CA GLU A 138 -16.22 14.75 13.39
C GLU A 138 -15.33 14.14 12.28
N PRO A 139 -14.85 12.87 12.41
CA PRO A 139 -13.86 12.31 11.49
C PRO A 139 -14.28 12.28 10.01
N LEU A 140 -15.56 12.05 9.71
CA LEU A 140 -16.06 12.08 8.33
C LEU A 140 -16.08 13.51 7.79
N GLU A 141 -16.49 14.50 8.60
CA GLU A 141 -16.50 15.90 8.22
C GLU A 141 -15.07 16.42 7.98
N PHE A 142 -14.10 15.99 8.79
CA PHE A 142 -12.69 16.32 8.58
C PHE A 142 -12.18 15.77 7.24
N ARG A 143 -12.58 14.54 6.88
CA ARG A 143 -12.26 13.94 5.59
C ARG A 143 -12.92 14.67 4.43
N LEU A 144 -14.21 14.96 4.51
CA LEU A 144 -14.94 15.73 3.50
C LEU A 144 -14.31 17.10 3.24
N MET A 145 -13.93 17.79 4.30
CA MET A 145 -13.28 19.11 4.23
C MET A 145 -11.97 19.08 3.46
N ASN A 146 -11.23 17.97 3.53
CA ASN A 146 -9.89 17.79 2.97
C ASN A 146 -9.82 16.78 1.82
N ALA A 147 -10.95 16.28 1.33
CA ALA A 147 -10.99 15.27 0.29
C ALA A 147 -10.38 15.76 -1.02
N ALA A 148 -9.62 14.89 -1.67
CA ALA A 148 -9.19 15.09 -3.04
C ALA A 148 -10.40 15.13 -3.98
N LYS A 149 -10.34 15.99 -5.01
CA LYS A 149 -11.39 16.19 -6.00
C LYS A 149 -10.79 16.46 -7.37
N GLU A 150 -11.62 16.62 -8.37
CA GLU A 150 -11.17 17.08 -9.69
C GLU A 150 -10.30 18.36 -9.55
N GLY A 151 -9.15 18.35 -10.17
CA GLY A 151 -8.17 19.44 -10.10
C GLY A 151 -7.18 19.36 -8.94
N THR A 152 -7.39 18.50 -7.94
CA THR A 152 -6.40 18.26 -6.89
C THR A 152 -5.12 17.67 -7.47
N ARG A 153 -3.96 18.26 -7.14
CA ARG A 153 -2.66 17.72 -7.51
C ARG A 153 -2.23 16.65 -6.52
N ARG A 154 -1.90 15.46 -7.03
CA ARG A 154 -1.33 14.38 -6.24
C ARG A 154 0.12 14.71 -5.81
N ALA A 155 0.57 14.08 -4.75
CA ALA A 155 1.94 14.19 -4.24
C ALA A 155 3.03 13.82 -5.28
N ASP A 156 2.71 12.86 -6.18
CA ASP A 156 3.59 12.40 -7.26
C ASP A 156 3.48 13.24 -8.56
N GLY A 157 2.70 14.34 -8.55
CA GLY A 157 2.65 15.35 -9.59
C GLY A 157 1.41 15.40 -10.47
N PRO A 158 0.78 14.33 -10.90
CA PRO A 158 -0.43 14.34 -11.72
C PRO A 158 -1.60 15.07 -11.04
N VAL A 159 -2.48 15.62 -11.86
CA VAL A 159 -3.74 16.25 -11.42
C VAL A 159 -4.87 15.26 -11.63
N TYR A 160 -5.76 15.14 -10.64
CA TYR A 160 -6.90 14.25 -10.78
C TYR A 160 -7.88 14.74 -11.85
N PRO A 161 -8.31 13.86 -12.76
CA PRO A 161 -9.54 14.08 -13.51
C PRO A 161 -10.73 13.99 -12.54
N ARG A 162 -11.95 13.95 -13.07
CA ARG A 162 -13.11 13.66 -12.24
C ARG A 162 -12.95 12.33 -11.50
N ILE A 163 -13.08 12.39 -10.15
CA ILE A 163 -13.01 11.24 -9.24
C ILE A 163 -14.20 11.30 -8.27
N GLY A 164 -14.63 10.14 -7.78
CA GLY A 164 -15.80 10.00 -6.89
C GLY A 164 -15.47 10.03 -5.40
N CYS A 165 -14.35 10.64 -4.96
CA CYS A 165 -13.92 10.59 -3.57
C CYS A 165 -14.93 11.31 -2.65
N VAL A 166 -15.34 12.50 -3.01
CA VAL A 166 -16.32 13.30 -2.22
C VAL A 166 -17.68 12.60 -2.20
N GLU A 167 -18.15 12.14 -3.36
CA GLU A 167 -19.46 11.47 -3.48
C GLU A 167 -19.52 10.18 -2.64
N VAL A 168 -18.40 9.44 -2.53
CA VAL A 168 -18.34 8.25 -1.66
C VAL A 168 -18.42 8.63 -0.18
N LEU A 169 -17.69 9.68 0.23
CA LEU A 169 -17.72 10.16 1.61
C LEU A 169 -19.11 10.70 1.97
N GLU A 170 -19.76 11.47 1.07
CA GLU A 170 -21.12 11.96 1.28
C GLU A 170 -22.15 10.85 1.39
N ALA A 171 -21.98 9.75 0.65
CA ALA A 171 -22.87 8.59 0.73
C ALA A 171 -22.74 7.80 2.05
N MET A 172 -21.68 8.06 2.83
CA MET A 172 -21.47 7.46 4.16
C MET A 172 -21.99 8.33 5.31
N ARG A 173 -22.37 9.56 5.03
CA ARG A 173 -22.94 10.54 5.97
C ARG A 173 -24.40 10.25 6.31
#